data_e9ce4775d2ef2cecc47ee8273373af12
#
_entry.id   e9ce4775d2ef2cecc47ee8273373af12
#
_cell.length_a   1.000
_cell.length_b   1.000
_cell.length_c   1.000
_cell.angle_alpha   90.00
_cell.angle_beta   90.00
_cell.angle_gamma   90.00
#
_symmetry.space_group_name_H-M   'P 1'
#
loop_
_entity.id
_entity.type
_entity.pdbx_description
1 polymer ?
#
loop_
_entity_poly.entity_id
_entity_poly.type
_entity_poly.pdbx_seq_one_letter_code
_entity_poly.pdbx_strand_id
1 'polypeptide(L)'
;KNFESLSDNFYDYRKHINYNDSVLVGYFPYASFLKHHFENLALTEHFKHSNDSVFSKQSLDYNLIRLDLIDSLMTNDNVKNSLLISTAIEFVSNNKDVDNYDAILNSFLAKSTNARHKDYVSKIVSSLKDLKPGNPLPDVKVFDIFNNELNLRFVLGNKPCVIFFWSQTNMMHAQECHKKVNELKLKYPEITFIGINANNDNKDVWIKTLKKYNFETPKEYLFKNPSEAKQALAIYPINKVIIVGKKGLIENAHANMFSINFEEELLGVLNQ
;
A
#
# COMPACT_ATOMS: atom_id res chain seq x y z
N LYS A 1 -13.53 25.79 -1.19
CA LYS A 1 -14.86 26.18 -1.73
C LYS A 1 -15.87 25.30 -1.03
N ASN A 2 -16.90 25.92 -0.44
CA ASN A 2 -17.99 25.20 0.20
C ASN A 2 -18.73 24.39 -0.86
N PHE A 3 -19.03 23.14 -0.61
CA PHE A 3 -19.70 22.23 -1.54
C PHE A 3 -21.09 22.77 -1.96
N GLU A 4 -21.74 23.51 -1.07
CA GLU A 4 -23.03 24.18 -1.28
C GLU A 4 -22.98 25.34 -2.30
N SER A 5 -21.78 25.79 -2.70
CA SER A 5 -21.61 26.93 -3.62
C SER A 5 -21.49 26.53 -5.11
N LEU A 6 -21.60 25.24 -5.43
CA LEU A 6 -21.58 24.78 -6.82
C LEU A 6 -22.96 24.92 -7.43
N SER A 7 -23.03 25.49 -8.66
CA SER A 7 -24.29 25.62 -9.37
C SER A 7 -24.89 24.24 -9.67
N ASP A 8 -26.22 24.15 -9.73
CA ASP A 8 -26.96 22.92 -10.07
C ASP A 8 -26.47 22.29 -11.38
N ASN A 9 -26.01 23.10 -12.32
CA ASN A 9 -25.50 22.66 -13.62
C ASN A 9 -24.07 22.12 -13.57
N PHE A 10 -23.34 22.26 -12.45
CA PHE A 10 -21.96 21.79 -12.37
C PHE A 10 -21.81 20.28 -12.59
N TYR A 11 -22.83 19.53 -12.22
CA TYR A 11 -22.87 18.07 -12.34
C TYR A 11 -23.67 17.56 -13.55
N ASP A 12 -24.12 18.42 -14.46
CA ASP A 12 -24.96 18.04 -15.61
C ASP A 12 -24.29 17.05 -16.55
N TYR A 13 -22.95 17.05 -16.63
CA TYR A 13 -22.20 16.05 -17.39
C TYR A 13 -22.53 14.60 -16.99
N ARG A 14 -22.96 14.36 -15.73
CA ARG A 14 -23.33 13.03 -15.22
C ARG A 14 -24.49 12.41 -15.98
N LYS A 15 -25.39 13.21 -16.52
CA LYS A 15 -26.55 12.78 -17.33
C LYS A 15 -26.12 12.16 -18.67
N HIS A 16 -24.91 12.46 -19.12
CA HIS A 16 -24.38 12.05 -20.43
C HIS A 16 -23.38 10.89 -20.33
N ILE A 17 -23.11 10.38 -19.14
CA ILE A 17 -22.17 9.26 -18.96
C ILE A 17 -22.87 7.95 -19.27
N ASN A 18 -22.34 7.23 -20.25
CA ASN A 18 -22.72 5.84 -20.50
C ASN A 18 -21.72 4.92 -19.83
N TYR A 19 -22.04 4.45 -18.62
CA TYR A 19 -21.17 3.56 -17.82
C TYR A 19 -20.86 2.24 -18.52
N ASN A 20 -21.66 1.83 -19.49
CA ASN A 20 -21.62 0.53 -20.15
C ASN A 20 -21.28 0.63 -21.64
N ASP A 21 -20.67 1.74 -22.06
CA ASP A 21 -20.22 1.89 -23.44
C ASP A 21 -19.16 0.84 -23.78
N SER A 22 -19.52 -0.09 -24.67
CA SER A 22 -18.69 -1.25 -25.02
C SER A 22 -17.39 -0.87 -25.74
N VAL A 23 -17.31 0.29 -26.32
CA VAL A 23 -16.10 0.81 -26.99
C VAL A 23 -15.21 1.54 -26.00
N LEU A 24 -15.76 2.46 -25.22
CA LEU A 24 -14.99 3.30 -24.32
C LEU A 24 -14.41 2.52 -23.14
N VAL A 25 -15.08 1.47 -22.64
CA VAL A 25 -14.58 0.65 -21.51
C VAL A 25 -13.23 -0.02 -21.79
N GLY A 26 -12.84 -0.18 -23.07
CA GLY A 26 -11.54 -0.70 -23.49
C GLY A 26 -10.41 0.33 -23.46
N TYR A 27 -10.69 1.60 -23.24
CA TYR A 27 -9.69 2.68 -23.29
C TYR A 27 -9.24 3.09 -21.89
N PHE A 28 -7.94 3.09 -21.67
CA PHE A 28 -7.33 3.51 -20.38
C PHE A 28 -7.80 4.91 -19.90
N PRO A 29 -7.91 5.94 -20.74
CA PRO A 29 -8.41 7.25 -20.30
C PRO A 29 -9.83 7.20 -19.75
N TYR A 30 -10.69 6.34 -20.31
CA TYR A 30 -12.07 6.18 -19.82
C TYR A 30 -12.11 5.44 -18.48
N ALA A 31 -11.30 4.40 -18.30
CA ALA A 31 -11.17 3.72 -17.03
C ALA A 31 -10.67 4.66 -15.92
N SER A 32 -9.69 5.50 -16.22
CA SER A 32 -9.21 6.55 -15.32
C SER A 32 -10.29 7.59 -15.01
N PHE A 33 -11.03 8.04 -16.03
CA PHE A 33 -12.17 8.94 -15.84
C PHE A 33 -13.22 8.32 -14.92
N LEU A 34 -13.62 7.07 -15.14
CA LEU A 34 -14.61 6.37 -14.31
C LEU A 34 -14.16 6.30 -12.85
N LYS A 35 -12.88 6.01 -12.59
CA LYS A 35 -12.34 6.00 -11.22
C LYS A 35 -12.60 7.33 -10.52
N HIS A 36 -12.19 8.44 -11.11
CA HIS A 36 -12.38 9.77 -10.53
C HIS A 36 -13.85 10.19 -10.46
N HIS A 37 -14.64 9.75 -11.45
CA HIS A 37 -16.08 10.00 -11.44
C HIS A 37 -16.77 9.34 -10.24
N PHE A 38 -16.48 8.07 -9.96
CA PHE A 38 -17.02 7.37 -8.79
C PHE A 38 -16.50 7.94 -7.47
N GLU A 39 -15.27 8.45 -7.43
CA GLU A 39 -14.77 9.21 -6.28
C GLU A 39 -15.63 10.47 -6.03
N ASN A 40 -15.95 11.22 -7.08
CA ASN A 40 -16.78 12.44 -6.98
C ASN A 40 -18.25 12.13 -6.63
N LEU A 41 -18.82 11.05 -7.18
CA LEU A 41 -20.18 10.62 -6.82
C LEU A 41 -20.26 10.23 -5.35
N ALA A 42 -19.32 9.40 -4.89
CA ALA A 42 -19.28 8.97 -3.49
C ALA A 42 -19.05 10.14 -2.54
N LEU A 43 -18.25 11.13 -2.92
CA LEU A 43 -18.06 12.35 -2.15
C LEU A 43 -19.35 13.15 -2.01
N THR A 44 -20.08 13.31 -3.11
CA THR A 44 -21.39 14.00 -3.10
C THR A 44 -22.38 13.28 -2.20
N GLU A 45 -22.45 11.95 -2.26
CA GLU A 45 -23.38 11.16 -1.47
C GLU A 45 -22.99 11.15 0.01
N HIS A 46 -21.69 11.01 0.32
CA HIS A 46 -21.19 11.07 1.69
C HIS A 46 -21.58 12.37 2.39
N PHE A 47 -21.42 13.52 1.75
CA PHE A 47 -21.79 14.83 2.34
C PHE A 47 -23.31 15.08 2.48
N LYS A 48 -24.17 14.29 1.82
CA LYS A 48 -25.60 14.36 2.08
C LYS A 48 -26.01 13.74 3.43
N HIS A 49 -25.20 12.78 3.89
CA HIS A 49 -25.52 11.96 5.06
C HIS A 49 -24.55 12.17 6.24
N SER A 50 -23.38 12.79 6.00
CA SER A 50 -22.36 13.06 7.00
C SER A 50 -22.37 14.53 7.41
N ASN A 51 -22.28 14.77 8.72
CA ASN A 51 -22.03 16.10 9.30
C ASN A 51 -20.54 16.35 9.57
N ASP A 52 -19.66 15.57 8.93
CA ASP A 52 -18.22 15.65 9.16
C ASP A 52 -17.67 17.04 8.77
N SER A 53 -17.02 17.72 9.69
CA SER A 53 -16.33 18.98 9.43
C SER A 53 -15.05 18.82 8.61
N VAL A 54 -14.48 17.63 8.61
CA VAL A 54 -13.25 17.30 7.88
C VAL A 54 -13.44 15.99 7.10
N PHE A 55 -13.34 16.07 5.77
CA PHE A 55 -13.40 14.92 4.91
C PHE A 55 -12.07 14.16 4.87
N SER A 56 -12.14 12.84 4.96
CA SER A 56 -11.01 11.94 4.73
C SER A 56 -11.33 10.94 3.60
N LYS A 57 -10.45 10.86 2.60
CA LYS A 57 -10.52 9.79 1.58
C LYS A 57 -10.40 8.38 2.19
N GLN A 58 -9.93 8.26 3.44
CA GLN A 58 -9.81 7.02 4.19
C GLN A 58 -11.04 6.74 5.07
N SER A 59 -12.10 7.54 4.98
CA SER A 59 -13.36 7.26 5.64
C SER A 59 -13.93 5.93 5.17
N LEU A 60 -14.33 5.06 6.12
CA LEU A 60 -14.98 3.78 5.83
C LEU A 60 -16.28 4.00 5.06
N ASP A 61 -17.13 4.89 5.56
CA ASP A 61 -18.44 5.21 4.97
C ASP A 61 -18.31 5.68 3.51
N TYR A 62 -17.41 6.63 3.25
CA TYR A 62 -17.12 7.10 1.88
C TYR A 62 -16.75 5.96 0.94
N ASN A 63 -15.90 5.03 1.36
CA ASN A 63 -15.45 3.94 0.50
C ASN A 63 -16.51 2.83 0.34
N LEU A 64 -17.36 2.61 1.34
CA LEU A 64 -18.54 1.73 1.22
C LEU A 64 -19.54 2.30 0.22
N ILE A 65 -19.86 3.60 0.31
CA ILE A 65 -20.72 4.30 -0.68
C ILE A 65 -20.12 4.17 -2.09
N ARG A 66 -18.81 4.33 -2.23
CA ARG A 66 -18.12 4.18 -3.52
C ARG A 66 -18.27 2.78 -4.10
N LEU A 67 -18.14 1.72 -3.27
CA LEU A 67 -18.38 0.34 -3.70
C LEU A 67 -19.85 0.12 -4.12
N ASP A 68 -20.80 0.68 -3.39
CA ASP A 68 -22.24 0.58 -3.68
C ASP A 68 -22.60 1.25 -5.01
N LEU A 69 -22.06 2.45 -5.26
CA LEU A 69 -22.29 3.18 -6.49
C LEU A 69 -21.69 2.45 -7.71
N ILE A 70 -20.47 1.88 -7.57
CA ILE A 70 -19.85 1.09 -8.63
C ILE A 70 -20.73 -0.14 -8.94
N ASP A 71 -21.20 -0.86 -7.92
CA ASP A 71 -22.00 -2.06 -8.11
C ASP A 71 -23.35 -1.75 -8.77
N SER A 72 -24.01 -0.67 -8.36
CA SER A 72 -25.35 -0.31 -8.85
C SER A 72 -25.36 0.28 -10.27
N LEU A 73 -24.30 1.02 -10.67
CA LEU A 73 -24.28 1.75 -11.94
C LEU A 73 -23.52 1.01 -13.05
N MET A 74 -22.58 0.13 -12.71
CA MET A 74 -21.80 -0.61 -13.69
C MET A 74 -22.40 -1.98 -13.99
N THR A 75 -22.73 -2.25 -15.26
CA THR A 75 -23.18 -3.58 -15.72
C THR A 75 -22.09 -4.37 -16.44
N ASN A 76 -21.04 -3.71 -16.94
CA ASN A 76 -19.90 -4.41 -17.50
C ASN A 76 -19.04 -5.01 -16.40
N ASP A 77 -19.08 -6.34 -16.25
CA ASP A 77 -18.41 -7.07 -15.16
C ASP A 77 -16.90 -6.84 -15.09
N ASN A 78 -16.21 -6.73 -16.22
CA ASN A 78 -14.75 -6.54 -16.24
C ASN A 78 -14.38 -5.18 -15.64
N VAL A 79 -15.06 -4.12 -16.07
CA VAL A 79 -14.82 -2.75 -15.59
C VAL A 79 -15.29 -2.63 -14.13
N LYS A 80 -16.48 -3.16 -13.80
CA LYS A 80 -17.00 -3.22 -12.44
C LYS A 80 -16.00 -3.86 -11.48
N ASN A 81 -15.55 -5.08 -11.77
CA ASN A 81 -14.59 -5.78 -10.93
C ASN A 81 -13.25 -5.05 -10.82
N SER A 82 -12.80 -4.37 -11.87
CA SER A 82 -11.57 -3.55 -11.85
C SER A 82 -11.71 -2.34 -10.93
N LEU A 83 -12.85 -1.65 -10.95
CA LEU A 83 -13.12 -0.51 -10.08
C LEU A 83 -13.31 -0.95 -8.62
N LEU A 84 -14.04 -2.04 -8.39
CA LEU A 84 -14.25 -2.60 -7.05
C LEU A 84 -12.94 -3.01 -6.37
N ILE A 85 -12.09 -3.77 -7.08
CA ILE A 85 -10.79 -4.18 -6.52
C ILE A 85 -9.87 -2.99 -6.28
N SER A 86 -9.83 -2.02 -7.20
CA SER A 86 -9.04 -0.80 -7.02
C SER A 86 -9.46 -0.03 -5.77
N THR A 87 -10.77 0.11 -5.53
CA THR A 87 -11.32 0.79 -4.35
C THR A 87 -10.97 0.05 -3.06
N ALA A 88 -11.16 -1.27 -3.03
CA ALA A 88 -10.86 -2.07 -1.84
C ALA A 88 -9.36 -2.04 -1.49
N ILE A 89 -8.48 -2.25 -2.47
CA ILE A 89 -7.03 -2.22 -2.27
C ILE A 89 -6.55 -0.82 -1.85
N GLU A 90 -7.05 0.24 -2.49
CA GLU A 90 -6.71 1.62 -2.13
C GLU A 90 -7.06 1.92 -0.67
N PHE A 91 -8.22 1.48 -0.20
CA PHE A 91 -8.63 1.63 1.19
C PHE A 91 -7.71 0.89 2.15
N VAL A 92 -7.58 -0.44 2.00
CA VAL A 92 -6.82 -1.26 2.98
C VAL A 92 -5.32 -0.96 2.97
N SER A 93 -4.76 -0.48 1.85
CA SER A 93 -3.34 -0.13 1.76
C SER A 93 -3.00 1.19 2.44
N ASN A 94 -3.95 2.12 2.54
CA ASN A 94 -3.72 3.46 3.07
C ASN A 94 -4.39 3.70 4.43
N ASN A 95 -5.30 2.84 4.85
CA ASN A 95 -5.97 2.96 6.14
C ASN A 95 -5.13 2.26 7.23
N LYS A 96 -4.88 2.96 8.34
CA LYS A 96 -4.15 2.40 9.50
C LYS A 96 -5.08 1.63 10.46
N ASP A 97 -6.39 1.83 10.35
CA ASP A 97 -7.38 1.18 11.21
C ASP A 97 -7.77 -0.20 10.65
N VAL A 98 -7.14 -1.22 11.19
CA VAL A 98 -7.32 -2.63 10.79
C VAL A 98 -8.74 -3.13 11.07
N ASP A 99 -9.45 -2.54 12.04
CA ASP A 99 -10.79 -2.96 12.42
C ASP A 99 -11.84 -2.65 11.32
N ASN A 100 -11.51 -1.70 10.44
CA ASN A 100 -12.34 -1.35 9.28
C ASN A 100 -12.16 -2.27 8.07
N TYR A 101 -11.13 -3.13 8.07
CA TYR A 101 -10.80 -3.96 6.89
C TYR A 101 -11.89 -4.99 6.57
N ASP A 102 -12.52 -5.57 7.59
CA ASP A 102 -13.58 -6.56 7.38
C ASP A 102 -14.81 -5.96 6.73
N ALA A 103 -15.19 -4.75 7.08
CA ALA A 103 -16.34 -4.07 6.48
C ALA A 103 -16.13 -3.85 4.97
N ILE A 104 -14.96 -3.34 4.57
CA ILE A 104 -14.62 -3.16 3.15
C ILE A 104 -14.48 -4.50 2.43
N LEU A 105 -13.82 -5.49 3.04
CA LEU A 105 -13.69 -6.82 2.44
C LEU A 105 -15.06 -7.46 2.19
N ASN A 106 -15.93 -7.47 3.18
CA ASN A 106 -17.27 -8.07 3.05
C ASN A 106 -18.11 -7.36 1.98
N SER A 107 -18.08 -6.03 1.95
CA SER A 107 -18.76 -5.25 0.91
C SER A 107 -18.21 -5.58 -0.49
N PHE A 108 -16.88 -5.65 -0.66
CA PHE A 108 -16.23 -6.03 -1.90
C PHE A 108 -16.59 -7.47 -2.32
N LEU A 109 -16.52 -8.45 -1.39
CA LEU A 109 -16.83 -9.86 -1.66
C LEU A 109 -18.27 -10.06 -2.10
N ALA A 110 -19.21 -9.31 -1.55
CA ALA A 110 -20.63 -9.37 -1.92
C ALA A 110 -20.88 -8.87 -3.36
N LYS A 111 -20.12 -7.86 -3.82
CA LYS A 111 -20.32 -7.15 -5.09
C LYS A 111 -19.49 -7.68 -6.25
N SER A 112 -18.27 -8.13 -5.98
CA SER A 112 -17.39 -8.66 -7.02
C SER A 112 -17.87 -10.02 -7.51
N THR A 113 -17.83 -10.25 -8.84
CA THR A 113 -18.08 -11.56 -9.47
C THR A 113 -16.79 -12.30 -9.81
N ASN A 114 -15.63 -11.65 -9.66
CA ASN A 114 -14.33 -12.20 -10.05
C ASN A 114 -13.68 -12.98 -8.89
N ALA A 115 -13.64 -14.30 -9.00
CA ALA A 115 -13.09 -15.20 -7.97
C ALA A 115 -11.59 -14.92 -7.67
N ARG A 116 -10.78 -14.59 -8.70
CA ARG A 116 -9.35 -14.28 -8.50
C ARG A 116 -9.17 -12.97 -7.73
N HIS A 117 -10.00 -11.96 -8.01
CA HIS A 117 -9.97 -10.71 -7.27
C HIS A 117 -10.38 -10.91 -5.81
N LYS A 118 -11.40 -11.74 -5.57
CA LYS A 118 -11.86 -12.09 -4.20
C LYS A 118 -10.74 -12.76 -3.40
N ASP A 119 -10.09 -13.78 -3.95
CA ASP A 119 -8.96 -14.47 -3.31
C ASP A 119 -7.80 -13.50 -3.03
N TYR A 120 -7.47 -12.68 -4.02
CA TYR A 120 -6.38 -11.70 -3.90
C TYR A 120 -6.60 -10.67 -2.78
N VAL A 121 -7.79 -10.02 -2.74
CA VAL A 121 -8.11 -9.03 -1.70
C VAL A 121 -8.17 -9.68 -0.32
N SER A 122 -8.77 -10.88 -0.21
CA SER A 122 -8.84 -11.62 1.06
C SER A 122 -7.44 -11.92 1.61
N LYS A 123 -6.50 -12.34 0.76
CA LYS A 123 -5.11 -12.59 1.15
C LYS A 123 -4.40 -11.31 1.60
N ILE A 124 -4.61 -10.19 0.91
CA ILE A 124 -4.03 -8.90 1.31
C ILE A 124 -4.58 -8.47 2.67
N VAL A 125 -5.88 -8.53 2.87
CA VAL A 125 -6.50 -8.15 4.16
C VAL A 125 -5.98 -9.04 5.29
N SER A 126 -5.88 -10.36 5.09
CA SER A 126 -5.30 -11.28 6.07
C SER A 126 -3.85 -10.87 6.41
N SER A 127 -3.01 -10.64 5.40
CA SER A 127 -1.61 -10.24 5.61
C SER A 127 -1.48 -8.89 6.33
N LEU A 128 -2.35 -7.93 6.02
CA LEU A 128 -2.35 -6.63 6.70
C LEU A 128 -2.78 -6.74 8.17
N LYS A 129 -3.71 -7.65 8.50
CA LYS A 129 -4.06 -7.96 9.89
C LYS A 129 -2.92 -8.58 10.67
N ASP A 130 -2.14 -9.46 10.03
CA ASP A 130 -0.95 -10.07 10.63
C ASP A 130 0.15 -9.02 10.90
N LEU A 131 0.14 -7.92 10.14
CA LEU A 131 1.08 -6.80 10.30
C LEU A 131 0.60 -5.70 11.27
N LYS A 132 -0.39 -5.97 12.10
CA LYS A 132 -0.88 -5.04 13.13
C LYS A 132 0.24 -4.66 14.10
N PRO A 133 0.32 -3.40 14.56
CA PRO A 133 1.24 -2.99 15.62
C PRO A 133 1.18 -3.92 16.84
N GLY A 134 2.32 -4.26 17.38
CA GLY A 134 2.46 -5.22 18.48
C GLY A 134 2.62 -6.69 18.05
N ASN A 135 2.38 -7.03 16.79
CA ASN A 135 2.64 -8.38 16.27
C ASN A 135 4.12 -8.55 15.86
N PRO A 136 4.68 -9.77 15.93
CA PRO A 136 5.98 -10.05 15.34
C PRO A 136 5.88 -10.04 13.80
N LEU A 137 6.99 -9.75 13.11
CA LEU A 137 7.02 -9.89 11.64
C LEU A 137 6.65 -11.32 11.22
N PRO A 138 5.99 -11.51 10.07
CA PRO A 138 5.82 -12.83 9.45
C PRO A 138 7.15 -13.56 9.24
N ASP A 139 7.08 -14.90 9.16
CA ASP A 139 8.26 -15.72 8.86
C ASP A 139 8.60 -15.64 7.37
N VAL A 140 9.56 -14.75 7.06
CA VAL A 140 10.03 -14.51 5.69
C VAL A 140 11.51 -14.88 5.59
N LYS A 141 11.86 -15.67 4.56
CA LYS A 141 13.24 -16.07 4.28
C LYS A 141 13.90 -15.10 3.31
N VAL A 142 15.14 -14.74 3.64
CA VAL A 142 16.00 -13.86 2.83
C VAL A 142 17.38 -14.49 2.64
N PHE A 143 18.08 -14.08 1.58
CA PHE A 143 19.49 -14.35 1.37
C PHE A 143 20.31 -13.10 1.67
N ASP A 144 21.44 -13.27 2.36
CA ASP A 144 22.47 -12.24 2.47
C ASP A 144 23.41 -12.23 1.24
N ILE A 145 24.36 -11.29 1.22
CA ILE A 145 25.35 -11.17 0.13
C ILE A 145 26.28 -12.39 0.05
N PHE A 146 26.41 -13.19 1.10
CA PHE A 146 27.22 -14.41 1.15
C PHE A 146 26.42 -15.66 0.78
N ASN A 147 25.14 -15.54 0.43
CA ASN A 147 24.23 -16.63 0.13
C ASN A 147 23.77 -17.46 1.35
N ASN A 148 23.90 -16.93 2.54
CA ASN A 148 23.29 -17.57 3.69
C ASN A 148 21.78 -17.32 3.69
N GLU A 149 21.00 -18.40 3.86
CA GLU A 149 19.57 -18.29 4.07
C GLU A 149 19.31 -17.91 5.53
N LEU A 150 18.58 -16.83 5.74
CA LEU A 150 18.25 -16.28 7.05
C LEU A 150 16.75 -16.04 7.17
N ASN A 151 16.24 -16.13 8.39
CA ASN A 151 14.90 -15.63 8.68
C ASN A 151 14.99 -14.13 8.95
N LEU A 152 14.11 -13.35 8.32
CA LEU A 152 14.08 -11.89 8.46
C LEU A 152 13.97 -11.45 9.93
N ARG A 153 13.23 -12.18 10.78
CA ARG A 153 13.14 -11.91 12.22
C ARG A 153 14.51 -11.94 12.92
N PHE A 154 15.39 -12.86 12.54
CA PHE A 154 16.74 -12.94 13.15
C PHE A 154 17.67 -11.84 12.66
N VAL A 155 17.39 -11.25 11.49
CA VAL A 155 18.17 -10.15 10.94
C VAL A 155 17.94 -8.83 11.69
N LEU A 156 16.78 -8.66 12.33
CA LEU A 156 16.39 -7.42 13.02
C LEU A 156 17.36 -7.04 14.15
N GLY A 157 17.82 -8.03 14.92
CA GLY A 157 18.62 -7.80 16.13
C GLY A 157 17.77 -7.20 17.28
N ASN A 158 18.46 -6.54 18.22
CA ASN A 158 17.84 -5.98 19.43
C ASN A 158 17.67 -4.45 19.38
N LYS A 159 17.79 -3.86 18.20
CA LYS A 159 17.62 -2.41 17.99
C LYS A 159 16.34 -2.15 17.20
N PRO A 160 15.74 -0.96 17.35
CA PRO A 160 14.70 -0.55 16.44
C PRO A 160 15.21 -0.61 15.00
N CYS A 161 14.37 -1.02 14.09
CA CYS A 161 14.77 -1.09 12.69
C CYS A 161 13.69 -0.59 11.72
N VAL A 162 14.15 -0.14 10.57
CA VAL A 162 13.33 0.22 9.41
C VAL A 162 13.68 -0.73 8.29
N ILE A 163 12.69 -1.48 7.83
CA ILE A 163 12.82 -2.36 6.67
C ILE A 163 12.28 -1.60 5.47
N PHE A 164 13.11 -1.36 4.46
CA PHE A 164 12.71 -0.73 3.22
C PHE A 164 12.88 -1.67 2.04
N PHE A 165 12.05 -1.48 1.01
CA PHE A 165 12.01 -2.35 -0.15
C PHE A 165 12.43 -1.57 -1.39
N TRP A 166 13.18 -2.22 -2.26
CA TRP A 166 13.61 -1.65 -3.51
C TRP A 166 13.62 -2.68 -4.64
N SER A 167 13.81 -2.25 -5.88
CA SER A 167 13.75 -3.10 -7.05
C SER A 167 14.66 -2.59 -8.14
N GLN A 168 15.32 -3.49 -8.85
CA GLN A 168 16.12 -3.16 -10.02
C GLN A 168 15.28 -2.65 -11.19
N THR A 169 13.99 -3.00 -11.25
CA THR A 169 13.08 -2.50 -12.29
C THR A 169 12.71 -1.02 -12.07
N ASN A 170 12.99 -0.46 -10.89
CA ASN A 170 12.83 0.96 -10.59
C ASN A 170 14.07 1.52 -9.89
N MET A 171 15.13 1.70 -10.65
CA MET A 171 16.43 2.16 -10.12
C MET A 171 16.39 3.58 -9.57
N MET A 172 15.55 4.46 -10.09
CA MET A 172 15.37 5.80 -9.54
C MET A 172 14.86 5.72 -8.09
N HIS A 173 13.82 4.96 -7.83
CA HIS A 173 13.32 4.71 -6.48
C HIS A 173 14.39 4.05 -5.58
N ALA A 174 15.13 3.06 -6.11
CA ALA A 174 16.19 2.39 -5.35
C ALA A 174 17.27 3.39 -4.90
N GLN A 175 17.74 4.26 -5.78
CA GLN A 175 18.74 5.29 -5.46
C GLN A 175 18.22 6.31 -4.44
N GLU A 176 16.97 6.78 -4.58
CA GLU A 176 16.36 7.71 -3.62
C GLU A 176 16.17 7.07 -2.23
N CYS A 177 15.76 5.79 -2.16
CA CYS A 177 15.67 5.07 -0.89
C CYS A 177 17.02 5.00 -0.18
N HIS A 178 18.08 4.57 -0.87
CA HIS A 178 19.41 4.43 -0.28
C HIS A 178 20.01 5.80 0.12
N LYS A 179 19.77 6.85 -0.69
CA LYS A 179 20.16 8.22 -0.33
C LYS A 179 19.48 8.66 0.96
N LYS A 180 18.13 8.52 1.05
CA LYS A 180 17.37 8.87 2.24
C LYS A 180 17.81 8.07 3.47
N VAL A 181 18.06 6.77 3.30
CA VAL A 181 18.57 5.90 4.38
C VAL A 181 19.94 6.38 4.88
N ASN A 182 20.85 6.79 4.00
CA ASN A 182 22.16 7.31 4.41
C ASN A 182 22.01 8.61 5.21
N GLU A 183 21.10 9.51 4.83
CA GLU A 183 20.79 10.71 5.59
C GLU A 183 20.22 10.37 6.98
N LEU A 184 19.27 9.42 7.04
CA LEU A 184 18.64 9.02 8.29
C LEU A 184 19.60 8.29 9.23
N LYS A 185 20.52 7.48 8.73
CA LYS A 185 21.56 6.82 9.55
C LYS A 185 22.46 7.81 10.30
N LEU A 186 22.74 8.95 9.69
CA LEU A 186 23.55 10.00 10.33
C LEU A 186 22.77 10.68 11.47
N LYS A 187 21.46 10.84 11.31
CA LYS A 187 20.59 11.48 12.31
C LYS A 187 20.17 10.53 13.44
N TYR A 188 19.95 9.25 13.11
CA TYR A 188 19.38 8.23 14.01
C TYR A 188 20.27 6.97 14.03
N PRO A 189 21.49 7.04 14.58
CA PRO A 189 22.45 5.92 14.61
C PRO A 189 21.99 4.74 15.48
N GLU A 190 20.97 4.94 16.31
CA GLU A 190 20.35 3.89 17.13
C GLU A 190 19.43 2.98 16.29
N ILE A 191 18.97 3.44 15.13
CA ILE A 191 18.06 2.70 14.24
C ILE A 191 18.85 1.90 13.21
N THR A 192 18.52 0.63 13.08
CA THR A 192 19.06 -0.21 12.00
C THR A 192 18.17 -0.07 10.75
N PHE A 193 18.78 0.19 9.59
CA PHE A 193 18.07 0.19 8.32
C PHE A 193 18.41 -1.08 7.54
N ILE A 194 17.39 -1.80 7.09
CA ILE A 194 17.49 -3.09 6.40
C ILE A 194 16.87 -2.91 5.01
N GLY A 195 17.70 -3.05 3.97
CA GLY A 195 17.27 -3.01 2.58
C GLY A 195 16.94 -4.40 2.06
N ILE A 196 15.81 -4.54 1.38
CA ILE A 196 15.43 -5.80 0.76
C ILE A 196 15.10 -5.57 -0.71
N ASN A 197 15.84 -6.24 -1.60
CA ASN A 197 15.44 -6.33 -2.99
C ASN A 197 14.17 -7.21 -3.10
N ALA A 198 13.09 -6.59 -3.56
CA ALA A 198 11.77 -7.22 -3.62
C ALA A 198 11.51 -7.98 -4.92
N ASN A 199 12.47 -8.05 -5.85
CA ASN A 199 12.31 -8.76 -7.10
C ASN A 199 12.77 -10.23 -7.02
N ASN A 200 12.44 -10.98 -8.08
CA ASN A 200 12.99 -12.31 -8.32
C ASN A 200 14.28 -12.21 -9.14
N ASP A 201 15.21 -11.37 -8.68
CA ASP A 201 16.45 -11.13 -9.41
C ASP A 201 17.45 -12.28 -9.21
N ASN A 202 18.23 -12.56 -10.27
CA ASN A 202 19.40 -13.40 -10.13
C ASN A 202 20.35 -12.72 -9.12
N LYS A 203 20.86 -13.50 -8.18
CA LYS A 203 21.74 -13.02 -7.11
C LYS A 203 22.98 -12.29 -7.62
N ASP A 204 23.62 -12.80 -8.69
CA ASP A 204 24.81 -12.16 -9.24
C ASP A 204 24.49 -10.77 -9.81
N VAL A 205 23.31 -10.62 -10.39
CA VAL A 205 22.81 -9.33 -10.88
C VAL A 205 22.55 -8.39 -9.72
N TRP A 206 21.92 -8.87 -8.63
CA TRP A 206 21.70 -8.10 -7.41
C TRP A 206 23.03 -7.62 -6.79
N ILE A 207 24.01 -8.50 -6.59
CA ILE A 207 25.33 -8.14 -6.04
C ILE A 207 26.05 -7.12 -6.93
N LYS A 208 26.00 -7.32 -8.28
CA LYS A 208 26.56 -6.34 -9.22
C LYS A 208 25.90 -4.98 -9.10
N THR A 209 24.58 -4.94 -8.86
CA THR A 209 23.83 -3.70 -8.67
C THR A 209 24.23 -3.00 -7.38
N LEU A 210 24.32 -3.73 -6.25
CA LEU A 210 24.80 -3.17 -4.99
C LEU A 210 26.16 -2.48 -5.17
N LYS A 211 27.11 -3.16 -5.81
CA LYS A 211 28.47 -2.61 -6.08
C LYS A 211 28.43 -1.42 -7.01
N LYS A 212 27.70 -1.53 -8.13
CA LYS A 212 27.64 -0.48 -9.16
C LYS A 212 27.13 0.86 -8.61
N TYR A 213 26.12 0.81 -7.70
CA TYR A 213 25.47 2.00 -7.15
C TYR A 213 25.96 2.34 -5.74
N ASN A 214 26.96 1.60 -5.24
CA ASN A 214 27.49 1.78 -3.89
C ASN A 214 26.40 1.67 -2.80
N PHE A 215 25.48 0.71 -2.99
CA PHE A 215 24.45 0.36 -1.99
C PHE A 215 25.01 -0.56 -0.90
N GLU A 216 26.32 -0.59 -0.73
CA GLU A 216 27.05 -1.46 0.19
C GLU A 216 26.72 -1.10 1.64
N THR A 217 25.58 -1.57 2.07
CA THR A 217 25.25 -1.61 3.50
C THR A 217 25.37 -3.05 3.97
N PRO A 218 25.89 -3.32 5.19
CA PRO A 218 25.98 -4.68 5.71
C PRO A 218 24.59 -5.31 5.99
N LYS A 219 23.52 -4.63 5.59
CA LYS A 219 22.11 -4.98 5.84
C LYS A 219 21.29 -5.00 4.55
N GLU A 220 21.87 -5.47 3.45
CA GLU A 220 21.16 -5.71 2.18
C GLU A 220 20.82 -7.19 2.01
N TYR A 221 19.58 -7.46 1.63
CA TYR A 221 19.05 -8.81 1.48
C TYR A 221 18.24 -8.96 0.19
N LEU A 222 18.07 -10.23 -0.22
CA LEU A 222 17.23 -10.65 -1.34
C LEU A 222 16.16 -11.62 -0.81
N PHE A 223 14.90 -11.48 -1.19
CA PHE A 223 13.88 -12.47 -0.84
C PHE A 223 14.18 -13.84 -1.46
N LYS A 224 14.04 -14.90 -0.65
CA LYS A 224 14.09 -16.27 -1.17
C LYS A 224 12.88 -16.56 -2.08
N ASN A 225 11.68 -16.22 -1.63
CA ASN A 225 10.41 -16.37 -2.33
C ASN A 225 9.72 -15.00 -2.44
N PRO A 226 10.03 -14.17 -3.46
CA PRO A 226 9.53 -12.79 -3.54
C PRO A 226 8.01 -12.67 -3.56
N SER A 227 7.31 -13.59 -4.24
CA SER A 227 5.85 -13.55 -4.32
C SER A 227 5.19 -13.75 -2.95
N GLU A 228 5.61 -14.78 -2.22
CA GLU A 228 5.11 -15.08 -0.87
C GLU A 228 5.49 -13.99 0.13
N ALA A 229 6.74 -13.51 0.05
CA ALA A 229 7.24 -12.46 0.93
C ALA A 229 6.49 -11.13 0.72
N LYS A 230 6.26 -10.74 -0.54
CA LYS A 230 5.46 -9.54 -0.87
C LYS A 230 4.03 -9.66 -0.33
N GLN A 231 3.43 -10.83 -0.43
CA GLN A 231 2.11 -11.08 0.12
C GLN A 231 2.14 -11.00 1.66
N ALA A 232 3.04 -11.76 2.32
CA ALA A 232 3.11 -11.83 3.77
C ALA A 232 3.42 -10.46 4.42
N LEU A 233 4.27 -9.65 3.78
CA LEU A 233 4.62 -8.31 4.24
C LEU A 233 3.73 -7.21 3.63
N ALA A 234 2.69 -7.58 2.89
CA ALA A 234 1.77 -6.67 2.20
C ALA A 234 2.51 -5.53 1.48
N ILE A 235 3.52 -5.86 0.66
CA ILE A 235 4.34 -4.87 -0.06
C ILE A 235 3.59 -4.41 -1.32
N TYR A 236 2.65 -3.52 -1.11
CA TYR A 236 1.82 -2.87 -2.12
C TYR A 236 1.49 -1.45 -1.65
N PRO A 237 2.15 -0.41 -2.14
CA PRO A 237 3.24 -0.30 -3.13
C PRO A 237 4.64 -0.52 -2.53
N ILE A 238 5.68 -0.55 -3.41
CA ILE A 238 7.09 -0.83 -3.03
C ILE A 238 7.73 0.28 -2.17
N ASN A 239 7.20 1.50 -2.17
CA ASN A 239 7.68 2.62 -1.36
C ASN A 239 7.28 2.52 0.13
N LYS A 240 6.49 1.52 0.48
CA LYS A 240 6.18 1.17 1.85
C LYS A 240 7.46 0.79 2.61
N VAL A 241 7.52 1.15 3.89
CA VAL A 241 8.51 0.64 4.85
C VAL A 241 7.82 0.07 6.07
N ILE A 242 8.51 -0.84 6.78
CA ILE A 242 8.02 -1.41 8.04
C ILE A 242 8.95 -0.94 9.16
N ILE A 243 8.39 -0.31 10.17
CA ILE A 243 9.09 0.10 11.38
C ILE A 243 8.87 -0.97 12.44
N VAL A 244 9.96 -1.45 13.02
CA VAL A 244 9.97 -2.50 14.07
C VAL A 244 10.68 -1.95 15.29
N GLY A 245 10.08 -2.11 16.47
CA GLY A 245 10.63 -1.66 17.76
C GLY A 245 11.73 -2.56 18.31
N LYS A 246 12.31 -2.16 19.45
CA LYS A 246 13.42 -2.88 20.14
C LYS A 246 13.12 -4.34 20.45
N LYS A 247 11.86 -4.71 20.66
CA LYS A 247 11.42 -6.08 20.97
C LYS A 247 11.17 -6.94 19.73
N GLY A 248 11.47 -6.44 18.52
CA GLY A 248 11.18 -7.14 17.27
C GLY A 248 9.70 -7.16 16.89
N LEU A 249 8.88 -6.31 17.53
CA LEU A 249 7.45 -6.16 17.24
C LEU A 249 7.23 -5.02 16.25
N ILE A 250 6.24 -5.18 15.40
CA ILE A 250 5.85 -4.15 14.42
C ILE A 250 5.30 -2.94 15.16
N GLU A 251 5.80 -1.76 14.84
CA GLU A 251 5.29 -0.47 15.31
C GLU A 251 4.42 0.21 14.23
N ASN A 252 4.87 0.18 13.00
CA ASN A 252 4.10 0.66 11.86
C ASN A 252 4.49 -0.11 10.59
N ALA A 253 3.53 -0.81 10.01
CA ALA A 253 3.73 -1.53 8.75
C ALA A 253 3.25 -0.75 7.51
N HIS A 254 2.81 0.49 7.67
CA HIS A 254 2.29 1.36 6.60
C HIS A 254 3.10 2.66 6.45
N ALA A 255 4.30 2.70 7.04
CA ALA A 255 5.15 3.89 6.98
C ALA A 255 5.66 4.16 5.54
N ASN A 256 5.96 5.42 5.27
CA ASN A 256 6.59 5.85 4.03
C ASN A 256 7.76 6.78 4.39
N MET A 257 8.99 6.38 4.05
CA MET A 257 10.18 7.13 4.42
C MET A 257 10.29 8.52 3.77
N PHE A 258 9.47 8.80 2.75
CA PHE A 258 9.39 10.09 2.06
C PHE A 258 8.26 10.97 2.60
N SER A 259 7.48 10.49 3.57
CA SER A 259 6.47 11.29 4.24
C SER A 259 7.11 12.36 5.12
N ILE A 260 6.47 13.53 5.20
CA ILE A 260 6.91 14.63 6.06
C ILE A 260 6.93 14.24 7.56
N ASN A 261 6.06 13.31 7.97
CA ASN A 261 5.94 12.86 9.36
C ASN A 261 6.82 11.65 9.69
N PHE A 262 7.61 11.14 8.74
CA PHE A 262 8.37 9.91 8.95
C PHE A 262 9.39 10.01 10.09
N GLU A 263 10.06 11.15 10.21
CA GLU A 263 11.04 11.38 11.29
C GLU A 263 10.38 11.45 12.68
N GLU A 264 9.13 11.91 12.77
CA GLU A 264 8.35 11.88 14.02
C GLU A 264 8.02 10.43 14.41
N GLU A 265 7.68 9.57 13.43
CA GLU A 265 7.44 8.14 13.67
C GLU A 265 8.72 7.46 14.21
N LEU A 266 9.91 7.80 13.68
CA LEU A 266 11.19 7.28 14.18
C LEU A 266 11.48 7.72 15.61
N LEU A 267 11.24 8.98 15.94
CA LEU A 267 11.40 9.50 17.30
C LEU A 267 10.44 8.82 18.28
N GLY A 268 9.21 8.54 17.85
CA GLY A 268 8.23 7.77 18.63
C GLY A 268 8.74 6.39 19.03
N VAL A 269 9.42 5.70 18.13
CA VAL A 269 9.98 4.35 18.38
C VAL A 269 11.24 4.38 19.26
N LEU A 270 12.03 5.45 19.19
CA LEU A 270 13.22 5.61 20.03
C LEU A 270 12.86 5.91 21.51
N ASN A 271 11.72 6.55 21.75
CA ASN A 271 11.25 6.94 23.06
C ASN A 271 10.49 5.84 23.82
N GLN A 272 10.29 4.65 23.20
CA GLN A 272 9.72 3.45 23.82
C GLN A 272 10.84 2.56 24.40
#